data_e73b48798490c75483d96ebef3eee8d3
#
_entry.id   e73b48798490c75483d96ebef3eee8d3
#
_cell.length_a   1.000
_cell.length_b   1.000
_cell.length_c   1.000
_cell.angle_alpha   90.00
_cell.angle_beta   90.00
_cell.angle_gamma   90.00
#
_symmetry.space_group_name_H-M   'P 1'
#
loop_
_entity.id
_entity.type
_entity.pdbx_description
1 polymer ?
#
loop_
_entity_poly.entity_id
_entity_poly.type
_entity_poly.pdbx_seq_one_letter_code
_entity_poly.pdbx_strand_id
1 'polypeptide(L)'
;MFHTNDSFEIRTLVKNLFLERFRYDKYVNRCDVYWLNLLFVNALRNSYEYSQFSSSESGPDYAPLLRYIQSHYQTITLEQLSNKFNYSVPYLSKIIKEMTGENFTKMIRKQKMEKARHLLLKTKNSIEKISEETGYNSADYFSRVFRQYYGISPQKYRKDSSHFSSLDSSRTSVRLGA
;
A
#
# COMPACT_ATOMS: atom_id res chain seq x y z
N MET A 1 -26.07 -22.21 -2.99
CA MET A 1 -26.91 -21.44 -3.93
C MET A 1 -26.22 -20.08 -4.08
N PHE A 2 -25.51 -19.84 -5.17
CA PHE A 2 -24.76 -18.59 -5.37
C PHE A 2 -25.75 -17.45 -5.60
N HIS A 3 -25.68 -16.40 -4.81
CA HIS A 3 -26.45 -15.18 -5.02
C HIS A 3 -26.00 -14.51 -6.31
N THR A 4 -26.81 -14.62 -7.34
CA THR A 4 -26.55 -14.14 -8.70
C THR A 4 -26.57 -12.61 -8.84
N ASN A 5 -27.00 -11.87 -7.83
CA ASN A 5 -27.09 -10.40 -7.86
C ASN A 5 -25.73 -9.70 -7.76
N ASP A 6 -24.84 -10.17 -6.89
CA ASP A 6 -23.55 -9.51 -6.63
C ASP A 6 -22.59 -9.57 -7.82
N SER A 7 -22.62 -10.68 -8.57
CA SER A 7 -21.79 -10.82 -9.77
C SER A 7 -22.26 -9.92 -10.92
N PHE A 8 -23.55 -9.57 -10.94
CA PHE A 8 -24.11 -8.68 -11.96
C PHE A 8 -23.67 -7.22 -11.73
N GLU A 9 -23.70 -6.73 -10.49
CA GLU A 9 -23.28 -5.37 -10.15
C GLU A 9 -21.78 -5.15 -10.45
N ILE A 10 -20.92 -6.05 -10.02
CA ILE A 10 -19.48 -5.98 -10.31
C ILE A 10 -19.20 -6.02 -11.80
N ARG A 11 -19.87 -6.92 -12.56
CA ARG A 11 -19.72 -6.99 -14.01
C ARG A 11 -20.17 -5.70 -14.70
N THR A 12 -21.24 -5.09 -14.20
CA THR A 12 -21.77 -3.83 -14.75
C THR A 12 -20.80 -2.68 -14.46
N LEU A 13 -20.22 -2.60 -13.25
CA LEU A 13 -19.20 -1.60 -12.91
C LEU A 13 -17.93 -1.74 -13.75
N VAL A 14 -17.43 -2.97 -13.91
CA VAL A 14 -16.27 -3.25 -14.77
C VAL A 14 -16.56 -2.89 -16.24
N LYS A 15 -17.73 -3.27 -16.75
CA LYS A 15 -18.15 -2.91 -18.11
C LYS A 15 -18.20 -1.39 -18.31
N ASN A 16 -18.78 -0.66 -17.36
CA ASN A 16 -18.87 0.80 -17.42
C ASN A 16 -17.49 1.47 -17.35
N LEU A 17 -16.58 0.98 -16.49
CA LEU A 17 -15.19 1.43 -16.45
C LEU A 17 -14.49 1.24 -17.80
N PHE A 18 -14.67 0.06 -18.42
CA PHE A 18 -14.11 -0.20 -19.75
C PHE A 18 -14.70 0.73 -20.82
N LEU A 19 -16.01 0.91 -20.83
CA LEU A 19 -16.68 1.79 -21.81
C LEU A 19 -16.26 3.24 -21.65
N GLU A 20 -16.09 3.72 -20.41
CA GLU A 20 -15.62 5.09 -20.12
C GLU A 20 -14.20 5.31 -20.63
N ARG A 21 -13.31 4.32 -20.53
CA ARG A 21 -11.93 4.40 -21.04
C ARG A 21 -11.84 4.62 -22.55
N PHE A 22 -12.85 4.22 -23.32
CA PHE A 22 -12.93 4.43 -24.77
C PHE A 22 -13.64 5.74 -25.17
N ARG A 23 -14.17 6.49 -24.18
CA ARG A 23 -14.70 7.83 -24.43
C ARG A 23 -13.56 8.83 -24.44
N TYR A 24 -13.34 9.47 -25.59
CA TYR A 24 -12.39 10.58 -25.73
C TYR A 24 -13.03 11.89 -25.23
N ASP A 25 -13.19 12.03 -23.89
CA ASP A 25 -13.75 13.24 -23.28
C ASP A 25 -12.78 13.76 -22.22
N LYS A 26 -12.80 15.10 -22.00
CA LYS A 26 -12.00 15.79 -20.96
C LYS A 26 -12.27 15.34 -19.53
N TYR A 27 -13.35 14.62 -19.29
CA TYR A 27 -13.76 14.11 -17.99
C TYR A 27 -13.33 12.65 -17.72
N VAL A 28 -12.80 11.93 -18.70
CA VAL A 28 -12.42 10.50 -18.61
C VAL A 28 -11.60 10.20 -17.36
N ASN A 29 -10.54 10.98 -17.09
CA ASN A 29 -9.67 10.74 -15.93
C ASN A 29 -10.36 10.92 -14.57
N ARG A 30 -11.43 11.73 -14.49
CA ARG A 30 -12.22 11.88 -13.27
C ARG A 30 -13.25 10.76 -13.14
N CYS A 31 -13.89 10.38 -14.21
CA CYS A 31 -14.83 9.27 -14.24
C CYS A 31 -14.18 7.94 -13.89
N ASP A 32 -12.98 7.67 -14.39
CA ASP A 32 -12.19 6.47 -14.04
C ASP A 32 -12.00 6.35 -12.52
N VAL A 33 -11.64 7.45 -11.83
CA VAL A 33 -11.46 7.46 -10.37
C VAL A 33 -12.76 7.16 -9.63
N TYR A 34 -13.89 7.72 -10.07
CA TYR A 34 -15.18 7.46 -9.44
C TYR A 34 -15.66 6.01 -9.65
N TRP A 35 -15.47 5.44 -10.85
CA TRP A 35 -15.80 4.05 -11.13
C TRP A 35 -14.92 3.08 -10.33
N LEU A 36 -13.63 3.36 -10.21
CA LEU A 36 -12.71 2.57 -9.37
C LEU A 36 -13.11 2.63 -7.89
N ASN A 37 -13.48 3.81 -7.38
CA ASN A 37 -13.96 3.95 -6.00
C ASN A 37 -15.25 3.16 -5.76
N LEU A 38 -16.21 3.21 -6.69
CA LEU A 38 -17.45 2.42 -6.62
C LEU A 38 -17.17 0.92 -6.62
N LEU A 39 -16.25 0.46 -7.50
CA LEU A 39 -15.84 -0.94 -7.57
C LEU A 39 -15.18 -1.39 -6.27
N PHE A 40 -14.32 -0.53 -5.69
CA PHE A 40 -13.66 -0.79 -4.42
C PHE A 40 -14.65 -0.85 -3.24
N VAL A 41 -15.61 0.08 -3.18
CA VAL A 41 -16.67 0.07 -2.16
C VAL A 41 -17.55 -1.18 -2.26
N ASN A 42 -17.92 -1.60 -3.48
CA ASN A 42 -18.68 -2.84 -3.67
C ASN A 42 -17.87 -4.07 -3.27
N ALA A 43 -16.57 -4.12 -3.63
CA ALA A 43 -15.70 -5.21 -3.21
C ALA A 43 -15.57 -5.27 -1.68
N LEU A 44 -15.49 -4.12 -1.00
CA LEU A 44 -15.46 -4.05 0.47
C LEU A 44 -16.80 -4.49 1.10
N ARG A 45 -17.93 -4.10 0.53
CA ARG A 45 -19.26 -4.54 1.02
C ARG A 45 -19.39 -6.05 0.92
N ASN A 46 -19.08 -6.61 -0.24
CA ASN A 46 -19.16 -8.05 -0.47
C ASN A 46 -18.18 -8.82 0.44
N SER A 47 -16.98 -8.29 0.70
CA SER A 47 -16.05 -8.90 1.64
C SER A 47 -16.54 -8.83 3.09
N TYR A 48 -17.28 -7.78 3.46
CA TYR A 48 -17.87 -7.64 4.80
C TYR A 48 -19.04 -8.60 5.01
N GLU A 49 -19.93 -8.77 4.03
CA GLU A 49 -21.02 -9.77 4.07
C GLU A 49 -20.47 -11.19 4.06
N TYR A 50 -19.42 -11.46 3.27
CA TYR A 50 -18.76 -12.77 3.23
C TYR A 50 -18.12 -13.13 4.58
N SER A 51 -17.60 -12.15 5.30
CA SER A 51 -17.02 -12.37 6.64
C SER A 51 -18.06 -12.70 7.70
N GLN A 52 -19.31 -12.25 7.57
CA GLN A 52 -20.40 -12.62 8.48
C GLN A 52 -21.00 -14.02 8.16
N PHE A 53 -21.02 -14.42 6.91
CA PHE A 53 -21.54 -15.74 6.50
C PHE A 53 -20.49 -16.87 6.67
N SER A 54 -19.19 -16.56 6.62
CA SER A 54 -18.09 -17.53 6.76
C SER A 54 -17.73 -17.92 8.20
N SER A 55 -18.50 -17.49 9.20
CA SER A 55 -18.18 -17.80 10.60
C SER A 55 -18.40 -19.26 10.99
N SER A 56 -18.81 -20.14 10.08
CA SER A 56 -18.98 -21.59 10.35
C SER A 56 -17.96 -22.53 9.68
N GLU A 57 -17.12 -22.07 8.74
CA GLU A 57 -16.11 -22.91 8.07
C GLU A 57 -14.75 -22.22 7.83
N SER A 58 -14.54 -21.02 8.31
CA SER A 58 -13.27 -20.31 8.09
C SER A 58 -12.26 -20.66 9.19
N GLY A 59 -11.07 -21.05 8.75
CA GLY A 59 -9.89 -21.15 9.59
C GLY A 59 -9.60 -19.84 10.39
N PRO A 60 -8.55 -19.80 11.21
CA PRO A 60 -8.28 -18.68 12.10
C PRO A 60 -8.33 -17.32 11.38
N ASP A 61 -9.04 -16.34 11.96
CA ASP A 61 -9.06 -14.97 11.44
C ASP A 61 -7.70 -14.28 11.69
N TYR A 62 -6.92 -14.09 10.65
CA TYR A 62 -5.62 -13.43 10.72
C TYR A 62 -5.68 -11.91 10.48
N ALA A 63 -6.85 -11.33 10.26
CA ALA A 63 -6.99 -9.89 10.05
C ALA A 63 -6.49 -9.05 11.25
N PRO A 64 -6.73 -9.44 12.52
CA PRO A 64 -6.14 -8.75 13.67
C PRO A 64 -4.60 -8.79 13.68
N LEU A 65 -3.99 -9.91 13.28
CA LEU A 65 -2.55 -10.06 13.17
C LEU A 65 -1.97 -9.08 12.13
N LEU A 66 -2.54 -9.06 10.94
CA LEU A 66 -2.08 -8.17 9.86
C LEU A 66 -2.26 -6.69 10.22
N ARG A 67 -3.40 -6.31 10.81
CA ARG A 67 -3.62 -4.93 11.29
C ARG A 67 -2.59 -4.53 12.34
N TYR A 68 -2.26 -5.45 13.26
CA TYR A 68 -1.26 -5.18 14.29
C TYR A 68 0.13 -4.99 13.69
N ILE A 69 0.54 -5.85 12.75
CA ILE A 69 1.80 -5.68 12.02
C ILE A 69 1.85 -4.32 11.31
N GLN A 70 0.77 -3.95 10.65
CA GLN A 70 0.66 -2.71 9.87
C GLN A 70 0.77 -1.46 10.74
N SER A 71 0.24 -1.49 11.97
CA SER A 71 0.32 -0.38 12.92
C SER A 71 1.65 -0.30 13.68
N HIS A 72 2.40 -1.40 13.77
CA HIS A 72 3.64 -1.48 14.58
C HIS A 72 4.89 -1.88 13.76
N TYR A 73 4.82 -1.81 12.42
CA TYR A 73 5.89 -2.28 11.53
C TYR A 73 7.27 -1.67 11.81
N GLN A 74 7.35 -0.52 12.48
CA GLN A 74 8.61 0.16 12.78
C GLN A 74 9.50 -0.65 13.73
N THR A 75 8.90 -1.32 14.72
CA THR A 75 9.64 -1.98 15.81
C THR A 75 9.29 -3.44 16.02
N ILE A 76 8.21 -3.92 15.39
CA ILE A 76 7.68 -5.26 15.64
C ILE A 76 8.63 -6.38 15.20
N THR A 77 8.78 -7.41 16.04
CA THR A 77 9.50 -8.64 15.74
C THR A 77 8.55 -9.85 15.70
N LEU A 78 9.02 -10.96 15.12
CA LEU A 78 8.25 -12.21 15.13
C LEU A 78 8.03 -12.76 16.54
N GLU A 79 8.99 -12.57 17.43
CA GLU A 79 8.91 -12.97 18.84
C GLU A 79 7.81 -12.17 19.58
N GLN A 80 7.73 -10.86 19.34
CA GLN A 80 6.69 -10.02 19.90
C GLN A 80 5.30 -10.41 19.39
N LEU A 81 5.18 -10.75 18.09
CA LEU A 81 3.94 -11.28 17.52
C LEU A 81 3.58 -12.63 18.12
N SER A 82 4.58 -13.52 18.29
CA SER A 82 4.43 -14.84 18.91
C SER A 82 3.82 -14.72 20.31
N ASN A 83 4.38 -13.87 21.13
CA ASN A 83 3.91 -13.62 22.49
C ASN A 83 2.51 -12.99 22.52
N LYS A 84 2.24 -12.03 21.61
CA LYS A 84 0.96 -11.32 21.59
C LYS A 84 -0.20 -12.17 21.12
N PHE A 85 0.01 -12.99 20.09
CA PHE A 85 -1.04 -13.76 19.44
C PHE A 85 -1.06 -15.25 19.83
N ASN A 86 -0.17 -15.67 20.74
CA ASN A 86 -0.05 -17.07 21.19
C ASN A 86 0.22 -18.08 20.04
N TYR A 87 0.97 -17.65 19.03
CA TYR A 87 1.42 -18.52 17.95
C TYR A 87 2.93 -18.75 18.03
N SER A 88 3.41 -19.92 17.62
CA SER A 88 4.85 -20.15 17.50
C SER A 88 5.47 -19.32 16.37
N VAL A 89 6.73 -18.92 16.52
CA VAL A 89 7.47 -18.15 15.49
C VAL A 89 7.50 -18.87 14.12
N PRO A 90 7.74 -20.20 14.05
CA PRO A 90 7.66 -20.93 12.77
C PRO A 90 6.28 -20.88 12.12
N TYR A 91 5.21 -21.01 12.94
CA TYR A 91 3.85 -20.92 12.45
C TYR A 91 3.53 -19.54 11.89
N LEU A 92 3.87 -18.46 12.61
CA LEU A 92 3.71 -17.09 12.13
C LEU A 92 4.46 -16.84 10.83
N SER A 93 5.71 -17.29 10.72
CA SER A 93 6.49 -17.17 9.50
C SER A 93 5.83 -17.84 8.31
N LYS A 94 5.26 -19.04 8.51
CA LYS A 94 4.52 -19.78 7.49
C LYS A 94 3.26 -19.03 7.07
N ILE A 95 2.40 -18.66 8.03
CA ILE A 95 1.13 -17.98 7.77
C ILE A 95 1.34 -16.62 7.08
N ILE A 96 2.28 -15.81 7.56
CA ILE A 96 2.59 -14.51 6.93
C ILE A 96 3.02 -14.71 5.48
N LYS A 97 3.85 -15.71 5.21
CA LYS A 97 4.29 -16.01 3.85
C LYS A 97 3.14 -16.50 2.96
N GLU A 98 2.25 -17.34 3.48
CA GLU A 98 1.07 -17.82 2.75
C GLU A 98 0.10 -16.69 2.42
N MET A 99 -0.13 -15.77 3.36
CA MET A 99 -1.07 -14.65 3.19
C MET A 99 -0.53 -13.53 2.32
N THR A 100 0.77 -13.22 2.41
CA THR A 100 1.37 -12.04 1.76
C THR A 100 2.24 -12.37 0.56
N GLY A 101 2.57 -13.65 0.35
CA GLY A 101 3.52 -14.12 -0.65
C GLY A 101 5.00 -13.83 -0.30
N GLU A 102 5.26 -13.13 0.81
CA GLU A 102 6.59 -12.68 1.21
C GLU A 102 6.89 -13.09 2.65
N ASN A 103 8.19 -13.30 2.98
CA ASN A 103 8.56 -13.50 4.38
C ASN A 103 8.41 -12.21 5.18
N PHE A 104 8.24 -12.35 6.51
CA PHE A 104 8.04 -11.23 7.43
C PHE A 104 9.08 -10.11 7.26
N THR A 105 10.36 -10.46 7.22
CA THR A 105 11.45 -9.46 7.11
C THR A 105 11.36 -8.65 5.82
N LYS A 106 11.03 -9.30 4.70
CA LYS A 106 10.88 -8.65 3.40
C LYS A 106 9.65 -7.75 3.39
N MET A 107 8.54 -8.22 3.96
CA MET A 107 7.30 -7.45 4.09
C MET A 107 7.52 -6.18 4.94
N ILE A 108 8.14 -6.29 6.11
CA ILE A 108 8.47 -5.15 6.97
C ILE A 108 9.43 -4.17 6.28
N ARG A 109 10.46 -4.69 5.62
CA ARG A 109 11.40 -3.83 4.85
C ARG A 109 10.68 -3.04 3.77
N LYS A 110 9.79 -3.67 3.03
CA LYS A 110 8.97 -3.03 2.00
C LYS A 110 8.14 -1.88 2.58
N GLN A 111 7.42 -2.11 3.69
CA GLN A 111 6.63 -1.08 4.36
C GLN A 111 7.50 0.10 4.84
N LYS A 112 8.65 -0.17 5.46
CA LYS A 112 9.60 0.85 5.88
C LYS A 112 10.11 1.68 4.70
N MET A 113 10.44 1.04 3.58
CA MET A 113 10.93 1.72 2.37
C MET A 113 9.84 2.57 1.70
N GLU A 114 8.61 2.07 1.62
CA GLU A 114 7.48 2.86 1.08
C GLU A 114 7.18 4.09 1.95
N LYS A 115 7.22 3.95 3.27
CA LYS A 115 7.08 5.09 4.19
C LYS A 115 8.22 6.09 4.02
N ALA A 116 9.47 5.60 3.91
CA ALA A 116 10.64 6.44 3.66
C ALA A 116 10.51 7.23 2.37
N ARG A 117 10.10 6.55 1.29
CA ARG A 117 9.83 7.18 -0.01
C ARG A 117 8.79 8.30 0.11
N HIS A 118 7.69 8.04 0.79
CA HIS A 118 6.64 9.04 1.00
C HIS A 118 7.16 10.26 1.78
N LEU A 119 7.93 10.05 2.86
CA LEU A 119 8.50 11.13 3.67
C LEU A 119 9.52 11.95 2.87
N LEU A 120 10.37 11.30 2.08
CA LEU A 120 11.34 11.99 1.20
C LEU A 120 10.67 12.92 0.20
N LEU A 121 9.51 12.52 -0.36
CA LEU A 121 8.78 13.28 -1.37
C LEU A 121 7.88 14.36 -0.79
N LYS A 122 7.31 14.12 0.39
CA LYS A 122 6.25 14.98 0.96
C LYS A 122 6.71 15.88 2.09
N THR A 123 7.92 15.66 2.61
CA THR A 123 8.44 16.44 3.75
C THR A 123 9.86 16.96 3.46
N LYS A 124 10.27 17.99 4.22
CA LYS A 124 11.64 18.48 4.26
C LYS A 124 12.48 17.88 5.41
N ASN A 125 11.98 16.80 6.04
CA ASN A 125 12.67 16.13 7.16
C ASN A 125 14.09 15.72 6.75
N SER A 126 15.03 15.82 7.68
CA SER A 126 16.40 15.32 7.45
C SER A 126 16.41 13.80 7.23
N ILE A 127 17.49 13.28 6.68
CA ILE A 127 17.62 11.82 6.46
C ILE A 127 17.65 11.08 7.80
N GLU A 128 18.27 11.66 8.81
CA GLU A 128 18.30 11.19 10.19
C GLU A 128 16.87 11.04 10.73
N LYS A 129 16.05 12.09 10.58
CA LYS A 129 14.66 12.09 11.04
C LYS A 129 13.81 11.05 10.32
N ILE A 130 13.98 10.89 9.00
CA ILE A 130 13.28 9.86 8.22
C ILE A 130 13.72 8.46 8.64
N SER A 131 15.02 8.27 8.93
CA SER A 131 15.57 7.02 9.45
C SER A 131 14.84 6.62 10.75
N GLU A 132 14.74 7.52 11.71
CA GLU A 132 14.04 7.33 12.98
C GLU A 132 12.54 7.01 12.75
N GLU A 133 11.86 7.83 11.96
CA GLU A 133 10.41 7.68 11.66
C GLU A 133 10.09 6.38 10.92
N THR A 134 11.06 5.75 10.30
CA THR A 134 10.92 4.46 9.62
C THR A 134 11.46 3.29 10.45
N GLY A 135 11.88 3.54 11.69
CA GLY A 135 12.34 2.52 12.64
C GLY A 135 13.72 1.95 12.31
N TYR A 136 14.64 2.82 11.87
CA TYR A 136 16.06 2.51 11.75
C TYR A 136 16.85 3.32 12.78
N ASN A 137 17.76 2.65 13.51
CA ASN A 137 18.58 3.25 14.56
C ASN A 137 19.79 4.03 14.01
N SER A 138 20.08 3.94 12.71
CA SER A 138 21.21 4.60 12.07
C SER A 138 20.83 5.08 10.67
N ALA A 139 21.08 6.37 10.43
CA ALA A 139 20.86 6.99 9.12
C ALA A 139 21.77 6.40 8.03
N ASP A 140 22.99 5.96 8.39
CA ASP A 140 23.90 5.31 7.44
C ASP A 140 23.41 3.93 7.03
N TYR A 141 22.93 3.14 8.01
CA TYR A 141 22.33 1.85 7.71
C TYR A 141 21.04 2.00 6.89
N PHE A 142 20.17 2.92 7.26
CA PHE A 142 18.98 3.28 6.50
C PHE A 142 19.35 3.65 5.05
N SER A 143 20.33 4.53 4.84
CA SER A 143 20.74 4.99 3.52
C SER A 143 21.28 3.85 2.65
N ARG A 144 22.00 2.89 3.23
CA ARG A 144 22.45 1.67 2.53
C ARG A 144 21.27 0.79 2.12
N VAL A 145 20.33 0.54 3.04
CA VAL A 145 19.13 -0.28 2.76
C VAL A 145 18.25 0.39 1.70
N PHE A 146 18.06 1.71 1.79
CA PHE A 146 17.28 2.48 0.82
C PHE A 146 17.92 2.42 -0.58
N ARG A 147 19.26 2.60 -0.67
CA ARG A 147 19.98 2.48 -1.93
C ARG A 147 19.91 1.06 -2.51
N GLN A 148 19.99 0.04 -1.66
CA GLN A 148 19.83 -1.36 -2.10
C GLN A 148 18.42 -1.62 -2.67
N TYR A 149 17.39 -0.95 -2.11
CA TYR A 149 16.00 -1.15 -2.50
C TYR A 149 15.60 -0.35 -3.74
N TYR A 150 16.01 0.93 -3.83
CA TYR A 150 15.64 1.85 -4.91
C TYR A 150 16.76 2.15 -5.91
N GLY A 151 17.95 1.61 -5.73
CA GLY A 151 19.09 1.79 -6.62
C GLY A 151 19.89 3.09 -6.41
N ILE A 152 19.31 4.09 -5.74
CA ILE A 152 19.95 5.40 -5.48
C ILE A 152 19.81 5.81 -4.01
N SER A 153 20.69 6.74 -3.56
CA SER A 153 20.63 7.21 -2.16
C SER A 153 19.37 8.03 -1.87
N PRO A 154 18.91 8.10 -0.59
CA PRO A 154 17.75 8.88 -0.20
C PRO A 154 17.85 10.36 -0.61
N GLN A 155 19.04 10.96 -0.44
CA GLN A 155 19.28 12.36 -0.81
C GLN A 155 19.14 12.57 -2.32
N LYS A 156 19.71 11.68 -3.13
CA LYS A 156 19.58 11.74 -4.58
C LYS A 156 18.13 11.51 -5.02
N TYR A 157 17.44 10.56 -4.40
CA TYR A 157 16.02 10.30 -4.66
C TYR A 157 15.16 11.54 -4.44
N ARG A 158 15.36 12.28 -3.34
CA ARG A 158 14.68 13.55 -3.05
C ARG A 158 14.97 14.62 -4.11
N LYS A 159 16.24 14.79 -4.47
CA LYS A 159 16.68 15.79 -5.43
C LYS A 159 16.11 15.54 -6.83
N ASP A 160 16.18 14.31 -7.31
CA ASP A 160 15.67 13.94 -8.63
C ASP A 160 14.15 14.14 -8.71
N SER A 161 13.42 13.77 -7.65
CA SER A 161 11.96 13.97 -7.59
C SER A 161 11.54 15.45 -7.52
N SER A 162 12.33 16.30 -6.87
CA SER A 162 12.05 17.76 -6.87
C SER A 162 12.25 18.39 -8.24
N HIS A 163 13.17 17.88 -9.05
CA HIS A 163 13.36 18.29 -10.43
C HIS A 163 12.15 17.93 -11.33
N PHE A 164 11.57 16.75 -11.16
CA PHE A 164 10.37 16.34 -11.90
C PHE A 164 9.15 17.20 -11.54
N SER A 165 8.96 17.55 -10.28
CA SER A 165 7.85 18.42 -9.84
C SER A 165 7.98 19.85 -10.36
N SER A 166 9.18 20.39 -10.50
CA SER A 166 9.43 21.74 -11.02
C SER A 166 9.23 21.83 -12.54
N LEU A 167 9.49 20.76 -13.28
CA LEU A 167 9.25 20.68 -14.71
C LEU A 167 7.76 20.57 -15.07
N ASP A 168 6.96 19.94 -14.22
CA ASP A 168 5.51 19.83 -14.40
C ASP A 168 4.80 21.16 -14.10
N SER A 169 5.24 21.89 -13.09
CA SER A 169 4.70 23.21 -12.76
C SER A 169 5.05 24.28 -13.80
N SER A 170 6.21 24.20 -14.44
CA SER A 170 6.59 25.12 -15.53
C SER A 170 5.86 24.82 -16.85
N ARG A 171 5.43 23.58 -17.09
CA ARG A 171 4.59 23.23 -18.26
C ARG A 171 3.13 23.67 -18.12
N THR A 172 2.63 23.81 -16.90
CA THR A 172 1.25 24.25 -16.64
C THR A 172 1.10 25.78 -16.77
N SER A 173 2.14 26.55 -16.45
CA SER A 173 2.12 28.01 -16.54
C SER A 173 2.24 28.54 -17.98
N VAL A 174 2.80 27.79 -18.91
CA VAL A 174 2.93 28.18 -20.33
C VAL A 174 1.63 27.96 -21.13
N ARG A 175 0.66 27.23 -20.62
CA ARG A 175 -0.63 26.96 -21.29
C ARG A 175 -1.78 27.89 -20.90
N LEU A 176 -1.57 28.85 -20.01
CA LEU A 176 -2.59 29.82 -19.57
C LEU A 176 -2.31 31.25 -20.04
N GLY A 177 -1.37 31.45 -20.92
CA GLY A 177 -0.96 32.75 -21.45
C GLY A 177 -0.96 32.82 -22.99
N ALA A 178 -1.99 32.25 -23.64
CA ALA A 178 -2.25 32.49 -25.06
C ALA A 178 -3.76 32.51 -25.32
#